data_fc05b7fead9679c51ddaab36dc8111fc
#
_entry.id   fc05b7fead9679c51ddaab36dc8111fc
#
_cell.length_a   1.000
_cell.length_b   1.000
_cell.length_c   1.000
_cell.angle_alpha   90.00
_cell.angle_beta   90.00
_cell.angle_gamma   90.00
#
_symmetry.space_group_name_H-M   'P 1'
#
loop_
_entity.id
_entity.type
_entity.pdbx_description
1 polymer ?
#
loop_
_entity_poly.entity_id
_entity_poly.type
_entity_poly.pdbx_seq_one_letter_code
_entity_poly.pdbx_strand_id
1 'polypeptide(L)'
;MAPNSNSSIVKHIVSGALGFRERYIPDYSNLAAVVKILKDAGYRIVLTQGVYDLFHVGHKRYLEEAKSHGDILIVGVDTDELTRKRKGPNRPFDKLEDRVEILSGLRSVDILTIRNDNDHQYKLIKLVRPDVLIMSETTEDFGEEDKRNLLKYCGDIKVLPAKAATTTTAKLRRLMIGGVEQLGDKIKLVINEFLGGIDYESGNSLHTGNSQGASGVLPKGKTGRALRSRTKHSR
;
A
#
# COMPACT_ATOMS: atom_id res chain seq x y z
N MET A 1 39.07 20.79 -16.69
CA MET A 1 37.76 20.92 -16.05
C MET A 1 37.15 19.54 -15.96
N ALA A 2 36.94 19.03 -14.76
CA ALA A 2 36.20 17.77 -14.56
C ALA A 2 34.80 18.00 -15.15
N PRO A 3 34.23 17.04 -15.91
CA PRO A 3 32.88 17.17 -16.42
C PRO A 3 31.94 17.35 -15.23
N ASN A 4 31.07 18.35 -15.30
CA ASN A 4 30.09 18.65 -14.27
C ASN A 4 29.40 17.33 -13.90
N SER A 5 29.50 16.86 -12.68
CA SER A 5 29.02 15.53 -12.25
C SER A 5 27.55 15.31 -12.66
N ASN A 6 26.74 16.38 -12.64
CA ASN A 6 25.33 16.34 -13.03
C ASN A 6 25.14 16.12 -14.56
N SER A 7 26.03 16.61 -15.42
CA SER A 7 25.95 16.36 -16.86
C SER A 7 26.25 14.90 -17.21
N SER A 8 27.16 14.27 -16.46
CA SER A 8 27.43 12.83 -16.59
C SER A 8 26.24 12.00 -16.15
N ILE A 9 25.61 12.35 -15.02
CA ILE A 9 24.41 11.68 -14.52
C ILE A 9 23.29 11.75 -15.58
N VAL A 10 23.03 12.90 -16.16
CA VAL A 10 22.00 13.05 -17.19
C VAL A 10 22.27 12.18 -18.42
N LYS A 11 23.50 12.11 -18.89
CA LYS A 11 23.85 11.18 -19.99
C LYS A 11 23.52 9.73 -19.65
N HIS A 12 23.83 9.30 -18.47
CA HIS A 12 23.53 7.94 -18.02
C HIS A 12 22.02 7.70 -17.89
N ILE A 13 21.26 8.64 -17.34
CA ILE A 13 19.79 8.57 -17.26
C ILE A 13 19.19 8.34 -18.65
N VAL A 14 19.59 9.14 -19.62
CA VAL A 14 19.07 9.10 -21.00
C VAL A 14 19.50 7.85 -21.76
N SER A 15 20.71 7.36 -21.53
CA SER A 15 21.22 6.16 -22.20
C SER A 15 20.67 4.84 -21.63
N GLY A 16 19.99 4.89 -20.48
CA GLY A 16 19.51 3.69 -19.80
C GLY A 16 20.59 2.78 -19.19
N ALA A 17 21.87 3.20 -19.24
CA ALA A 17 23.03 2.44 -18.75
C ALA A 17 23.30 2.74 -17.26
N LEU A 18 22.28 2.61 -16.39
CA LEU A 18 22.39 3.04 -15.00
C LEU A 18 22.41 1.88 -14.01
N GLY A 19 23.39 1.92 -13.10
CA GLY A 19 23.37 1.22 -11.84
C GLY A 19 22.57 1.96 -10.76
N PHE A 20 22.50 1.37 -9.58
CA PHE A 20 21.81 1.94 -8.41
C PHE A 20 22.28 3.36 -8.06
N ARG A 21 23.61 3.56 -8.02
CA ARG A 21 24.22 4.81 -7.55
C ARG A 21 23.91 6.00 -8.45
N GLU A 22 23.78 5.78 -9.74
CA GLU A 22 23.51 6.85 -10.71
C GLU A 22 22.02 7.25 -10.72
N ARG A 23 21.13 6.32 -10.37
CA ARG A 23 19.68 6.59 -10.30
C ARG A 23 19.25 7.21 -8.99
N TYR A 24 19.99 6.97 -7.90
CA TYR A 24 19.63 7.42 -6.55
C TYR A 24 20.22 8.78 -6.23
N ILE A 25 19.38 9.81 -6.18
CA ILE A 25 19.73 11.21 -5.93
C ILE A 25 18.95 11.70 -4.69
N PRO A 26 19.43 11.40 -3.47
CA PRO A 26 18.73 11.80 -2.24
C PRO A 26 18.87 13.28 -1.92
N ASP A 27 19.92 13.93 -2.39
CA ASP A 27 20.16 15.36 -2.17
C ASP A 27 19.30 16.20 -3.10
N TYR A 28 18.51 17.09 -2.53
CA TYR A 28 17.57 17.92 -3.28
C TYR A 28 18.23 19.02 -4.14
N SER A 29 19.42 19.48 -3.78
CA SER A 29 20.16 20.44 -4.59
C SER A 29 20.67 19.80 -5.88
N ASN A 30 21.22 18.59 -5.76
CA ASN A 30 21.63 17.78 -6.90
C ASN A 30 20.43 17.38 -7.77
N LEU A 31 19.33 16.96 -7.14
CA LEU A 31 18.09 16.62 -7.86
C LEU A 31 17.58 17.82 -8.65
N ALA A 32 17.52 19.00 -8.05
CA ALA A 32 17.08 20.23 -8.73
C ALA A 32 17.95 20.58 -9.94
N ALA A 33 19.27 20.42 -9.81
CA ALA A 33 20.19 20.66 -10.91
C ALA A 33 20.00 19.67 -12.07
N VAL A 34 19.83 18.37 -11.76
CA VAL A 34 19.54 17.33 -12.75
C VAL A 34 18.21 17.57 -13.45
N VAL A 35 17.15 17.86 -12.69
CA VAL A 35 15.81 18.17 -13.22
C VAL A 35 15.86 19.37 -14.16
N LYS A 36 16.61 20.43 -13.78
CA LYS A 36 16.77 21.62 -14.64
C LYS A 36 17.41 21.26 -15.98
N ILE A 37 18.50 20.49 -15.99
CA ILE A 37 19.18 20.07 -17.22
C ILE A 37 18.24 19.24 -18.10
N LEU A 38 17.48 18.31 -17.51
CA LEU A 38 16.54 17.49 -18.26
C LEU A 38 15.43 18.32 -18.90
N LYS A 39 14.87 19.29 -18.16
CA LYS A 39 13.85 20.21 -18.69
C LYS A 39 14.38 21.14 -19.78
N ASP A 40 15.57 21.69 -19.57
CA ASP A 40 16.23 22.55 -20.58
C ASP A 40 16.51 21.75 -21.88
N ALA A 41 16.70 20.43 -21.78
CA ALA A 41 16.83 19.53 -22.90
C ALA A 41 15.49 19.06 -23.52
N GLY A 42 14.34 19.51 -22.98
CA GLY A 42 13.02 19.24 -23.50
C GLY A 42 12.38 17.93 -23.01
N TYR A 43 12.98 17.25 -22.03
CA TYR A 43 12.39 16.02 -21.48
C TYR A 43 11.16 16.31 -20.62
N ARG A 44 10.10 15.52 -20.84
CA ARG A 44 8.86 15.56 -20.06
C ARG A 44 9.03 14.78 -18.76
N ILE A 45 8.93 15.47 -17.63
CA ILE A 45 9.17 14.92 -16.29
C ILE A 45 7.87 14.43 -15.65
N VAL A 46 7.87 13.18 -15.24
CA VAL A 46 6.80 12.57 -14.42
C VAL A 46 7.31 12.39 -13.01
N LEU A 47 6.48 12.72 -12.03
CA LEU A 47 6.77 12.50 -10.60
C LEU A 47 5.68 11.64 -9.98
N THR A 48 6.10 10.65 -9.21
CA THR A 48 5.22 9.93 -8.26
C THR A 48 5.90 9.77 -6.91
N GLN A 49 5.12 9.55 -5.86
CA GLN A 49 5.62 9.45 -4.49
C GLN A 49 4.92 8.31 -3.76
N GLY A 50 5.65 7.60 -2.90
CA GLY A 50 5.07 6.51 -2.13
C GLY A 50 6.03 5.76 -1.25
N VAL A 51 5.51 4.79 -0.50
CA VAL A 51 6.30 3.95 0.40
C VAL A 51 6.94 2.77 -0.33
N TYR A 52 6.21 2.11 -1.21
CA TYR A 52 6.62 0.91 -1.97
C TYR A 52 7.06 -0.27 -1.09
N ASP A 53 6.44 -0.40 0.07
CA ASP A 53 6.67 -1.45 1.05
C ASP A 53 6.17 -2.82 0.57
N LEU A 54 6.90 -3.92 0.88
CA LEU A 54 6.62 -5.27 0.39
C LEU A 54 6.32 -5.26 -1.12
N PHE A 55 7.31 -4.88 -1.90
CA PHE A 55 7.17 -4.63 -3.33
C PHE A 55 6.47 -5.79 -4.05
N HIS A 56 5.51 -5.49 -4.91
CA HIS A 56 4.70 -6.48 -5.64
C HIS A 56 4.36 -6.01 -7.06
N VAL A 57 3.80 -6.94 -7.86
CA VAL A 57 3.46 -6.69 -9.27
C VAL A 57 2.56 -5.46 -9.49
N GLY A 58 1.73 -5.10 -8.51
CA GLY A 58 0.91 -3.90 -8.57
C GLY A 58 1.73 -2.62 -8.56
N HIS A 59 2.76 -2.54 -7.71
CA HIS A 59 3.71 -1.42 -7.72
C HIS A 59 4.45 -1.34 -9.06
N LYS A 60 4.91 -2.49 -9.59
CA LYS A 60 5.57 -2.54 -10.90
C LYS A 60 4.68 -1.96 -11.99
N ARG A 61 3.44 -2.45 -12.13
CA ARG A 61 2.48 -1.99 -13.16
C ARG A 61 2.11 -0.52 -13.00
N TYR A 62 1.95 -0.05 -11.76
CA TYR A 62 1.71 1.35 -11.47
C TYR A 62 2.86 2.24 -11.95
N LEU A 63 4.11 1.85 -11.69
CA LEU A 63 5.30 2.60 -12.11
C LEU A 63 5.51 2.54 -13.64
N GLU A 64 5.18 1.42 -14.29
CA GLU A 64 5.21 1.31 -15.76
C GLU A 64 4.18 2.26 -16.41
N GLU A 65 2.98 2.32 -15.85
CA GLU A 65 1.97 3.26 -16.33
C GLU A 65 2.35 4.71 -16.03
N ALA A 66 2.87 5.00 -14.83
CA ALA A 66 3.38 6.32 -14.51
C ALA A 66 4.44 6.78 -15.53
N LYS A 67 5.40 5.90 -15.85
CA LYS A 67 6.45 6.16 -16.86
C LYS A 67 5.88 6.48 -18.25
N SER A 68 4.78 5.87 -18.65
CA SER A 68 4.18 6.10 -19.97
C SER A 68 3.63 7.53 -20.19
N HIS A 69 3.56 8.33 -19.14
CA HIS A 69 3.08 9.72 -19.20
C HIS A 69 4.17 10.75 -19.49
N GLY A 70 5.44 10.34 -19.63
CA GLY A 70 6.55 11.23 -19.98
C GLY A 70 7.86 10.48 -20.20
N ASP A 71 8.91 11.27 -20.41
CA ASP A 71 10.22 10.73 -20.80
C ASP A 71 11.05 10.26 -19.60
N ILE A 72 10.92 10.95 -18.46
CA ILE A 72 11.68 10.69 -17.23
C ILE A 72 10.72 10.52 -16.07
N LEU A 73 10.76 9.35 -15.42
CA LEU A 73 10.03 9.08 -14.19
C LEU A 73 10.93 9.26 -12.97
N ILE A 74 10.55 10.21 -12.13
CA ILE A 74 11.14 10.45 -10.81
C ILE A 74 10.24 9.80 -9.77
N VAL A 75 10.81 9.00 -8.87
CA VAL A 75 10.08 8.36 -7.79
C VAL A 75 10.61 8.87 -6.45
N GLY A 76 9.75 9.52 -5.68
CA GLY A 76 10.02 9.93 -4.30
C GLY A 76 9.64 8.82 -3.33
N VAL A 77 10.61 8.23 -2.64
CA VAL A 77 10.38 7.13 -1.69
C VAL A 77 10.31 7.71 -0.28
N ASP A 78 9.25 7.38 0.46
CA ASP A 78 9.08 7.82 1.84
C ASP A 78 10.13 7.14 2.73
N THR A 79 10.82 7.93 3.58
CA THR A 79 11.71 7.37 4.61
C THR A 79 10.92 6.50 5.59
N ASP A 80 11.63 5.70 6.37
CA ASP A 80 10.99 4.85 7.36
C ASP A 80 10.29 5.70 8.44
N GLU A 81 10.88 6.84 8.81
CA GLU A 81 10.32 7.81 9.75
C GLU A 81 9.01 8.39 9.21
N LEU A 82 9.02 8.88 7.98
CA LEU A 82 7.81 9.41 7.32
C LEU A 82 6.74 8.33 7.20
N THR A 83 7.13 7.12 6.87
CA THR A 83 6.22 5.97 6.76
C THR A 83 5.58 5.63 8.10
N ARG A 84 6.37 5.57 9.19
CA ARG A 84 5.83 5.35 10.55
C ARG A 84 4.85 6.42 10.96
N LYS A 85 5.18 7.68 10.69
CA LYS A 85 4.32 8.82 11.00
C LYS A 85 2.97 8.76 10.29
N ARG A 86 2.95 8.29 9.03
CA ARG A 86 1.74 8.25 8.19
C ARG A 86 0.93 6.95 8.30
N LYS A 87 1.59 5.81 8.52
CA LYS A 87 0.98 4.47 8.45
C LYS A 87 1.06 3.68 9.76
N GLY A 88 1.62 4.28 10.81
CA GLY A 88 1.74 3.66 12.12
C GLY A 88 3.09 2.99 12.40
N PRO A 89 3.36 2.64 13.67
CA PRO A 89 4.70 2.23 14.14
C PRO A 89 5.20 0.91 13.55
N ASN A 90 4.30 0.06 13.07
CA ASN A 90 4.64 -1.25 12.49
C ASN A 90 4.92 -1.20 10.98
N ARG A 91 5.15 0.00 10.43
CA ARG A 91 5.45 0.23 9.02
C ARG A 91 6.67 1.13 8.87
N PRO A 92 7.46 0.97 7.78
CA PRO A 92 7.38 -0.06 6.75
C PRO A 92 7.90 -1.42 7.25
N PHE A 93 7.68 -2.51 6.51
CA PHE A 93 8.30 -3.82 6.74
C PHE A 93 9.71 -3.87 6.15
N ASP A 94 9.86 -3.43 4.90
CA ASP A 94 11.15 -3.33 4.22
C ASP A 94 11.80 -1.99 4.56
N LYS A 95 13.09 -2.01 4.90
CA LYS A 95 13.87 -0.80 5.15
C LYS A 95 13.98 0.07 3.90
N LEU A 96 14.24 1.35 4.08
CA LEU A 96 14.38 2.30 2.98
C LEU A 96 15.40 1.83 1.94
N GLU A 97 16.56 1.33 2.38
CA GLU A 97 17.65 0.87 1.52
C GLU A 97 17.18 -0.23 0.59
N ASP A 98 16.51 -1.25 1.13
CA ASP A 98 15.99 -2.40 0.35
C ASP A 98 14.94 -1.94 -0.67
N ARG A 99 14.03 -1.04 -0.25
CA ARG A 99 12.98 -0.50 -1.12
C ARG A 99 13.57 0.31 -2.28
N VAL A 100 14.56 1.14 -2.01
CA VAL A 100 15.25 1.95 -3.01
C VAL A 100 16.06 1.06 -3.96
N GLU A 101 16.75 0.03 -3.46
CA GLU A 101 17.51 -0.90 -4.28
C GLU A 101 16.61 -1.68 -5.24
N ILE A 102 15.49 -2.24 -4.76
CA ILE A 102 14.50 -2.92 -5.61
C ILE A 102 13.96 -1.99 -6.71
N LEU A 103 13.59 -0.76 -6.34
CA LEU A 103 13.07 0.21 -7.30
C LEU A 103 14.09 0.62 -8.36
N SER A 104 15.37 0.67 -8.00
CA SER A 104 16.46 1.01 -8.93
C SER A 104 16.63 -0.03 -10.05
N GLY A 105 16.25 -1.28 -9.80
CA GLY A 105 16.27 -2.34 -10.80
C GLY A 105 15.15 -2.28 -11.84
N LEU A 106 14.17 -1.38 -11.67
CA LEU A 106 13.04 -1.27 -12.59
C LEU A 106 13.38 -0.40 -13.79
N ARG A 107 13.09 -0.91 -14.99
CA ARG A 107 13.28 -0.14 -16.25
C ARG A 107 12.42 1.11 -16.34
N SER A 108 11.28 1.13 -15.65
CA SER A 108 10.36 2.26 -15.63
C SER A 108 10.79 3.40 -14.72
N VAL A 109 11.78 3.20 -13.86
CA VAL A 109 12.25 4.21 -12.90
C VAL A 109 13.56 4.79 -13.38
N ASP A 110 13.61 6.08 -13.64
CA ASP A 110 14.81 6.76 -14.12
C ASP A 110 15.60 7.41 -12.98
N ILE A 111 14.89 8.03 -12.03
CA ILE A 111 15.48 8.71 -10.88
C ILE A 111 14.74 8.31 -9.61
N LEU A 112 15.50 8.02 -8.56
CA LEU A 112 15.02 7.79 -7.21
C LEU A 112 15.51 8.91 -6.30
N THR A 113 14.59 9.40 -5.47
CA THR A 113 14.90 10.34 -4.38
C THR A 113 14.13 9.97 -3.14
N ILE A 114 14.39 10.61 -2.01
CA ILE A 114 13.71 10.35 -0.75
C ILE A 114 12.81 11.52 -0.35
N ARG A 115 11.74 11.20 0.39
CA ARG A 115 10.94 12.17 1.13
C ARG A 115 11.14 11.99 2.61
N ASN A 116 11.54 13.05 3.29
CA ASN A 116 11.78 13.02 4.73
C ASN A 116 10.52 13.42 5.50
N ASP A 117 10.43 12.99 6.75
CA ASP A 117 9.33 13.31 7.67
C ASP A 117 9.24 14.79 8.05
N ASN A 118 10.37 15.51 7.99
CA ASN A 118 10.47 16.95 8.20
C ASN A 118 10.16 17.78 6.96
N ASP A 119 9.96 17.14 5.82
CA ASP A 119 9.60 17.84 4.59
C ASP A 119 8.11 18.21 4.61
N HIS A 120 7.83 19.45 4.21
CA HIS A 120 6.44 19.78 3.88
C HIS A 120 5.95 18.86 2.76
N GLN A 121 4.71 18.35 2.87
CA GLN A 121 4.17 17.32 1.97
C GLN A 121 4.31 17.63 0.46
N TYR A 122 4.42 18.90 0.10
CA TYR A 122 4.58 19.34 -1.31
C TYR A 122 6.01 19.75 -1.67
N LYS A 123 6.98 19.60 -0.77
CA LYS A 123 8.36 20.10 -0.99
C LYS A 123 8.98 19.51 -2.26
N LEU A 124 8.89 18.18 -2.43
CA LEU A 124 9.43 17.52 -3.62
C LEU A 124 8.70 17.94 -4.89
N ILE A 125 7.38 18.08 -4.85
CA ILE A 125 6.58 18.53 -6.01
C ILE A 125 6.97 19.95 -6.42
N LYS A 126 7.13 20.86 -5.46
CA LYS A 126 7.56 22.25 -5.69
C LYS A 126 8.97 22.34 -6.27
N LEU A 127 9.85 21.43 -5.83
CA LEU A 127 11.23 21.37 -6.32
C LEU A 127 11.30 20.84 -7.74
N VAL A 128 10.65 19.72 -8.02
CA VAL A 128 10.69 19.06 -9.34
C VAL A 128 9.84 19.81 -10.35
N ARG A 129 8.69 20.38 -9.93
CA ARG A 129 7.68 20.99 -10.81
C ARG A 129 7.39 20.10 -12.03
N PRO A 130 6.89 18.87 -11.82
CA PRO A 130 6.75 17.89 -12.90
C PRO A 130 5.74 18.35 -13.96
N ASP A 131 5.92 17.87 -15.19
CA ASP A 131 4.91 18.04 -16.23
C ASP A 131 3.67 17.21 -15.93
N VAL A 132 3.86 16.03 -15.31
CA VAL A 132 2.76 15.18 -14.83
C VAL A 132 3.06 14.68 -13.43
N LEU A 133 2.16 14.96 -12.50
CA LEU A 133 2.15 14.37 -11.18
C LEU A 133 1.22 13.14 -11.19
N ILE A 134 1.77 11.97 -10.87
CA ILE A 134 1.00 10.74 -10.76
C ILE A 134 0.68 10.46 -9.29
N MET A 135 -0.59 10.23 -9.01
CA MET A 135 -1.11 9.88 -7.70
C MET A 135 -1.80 8.53 -7.77
N SER A 136 -1.76 7.78 -6.68
CA SER A 136 -2.55 6.55 -6.56
C SER A 136 -3.96 6.89 -6.08
N GLU A 137 -4.96 6.20 -6.60
CA GLU A 137 -6.35 6.24 -6.10
C GLU A 137 -6.46 5.95 -4.59
N THR A 138 -5.51 5.16 -4.05
CA THR A 138 -5.45 4.84 -2.62
C THR A 138 -4.76 5.91 -1.77
N THR A 139 -4.36 7.03 -2.36
CA THR A 139 -3.71 8.13 -1.65
C THR A 139 -4.78 9.07 -1.10
N GLU A 140 -5.07 8.94 0.19
CA GLU A 140 -6.08 9.77 0.89
C GLU A 140 -5.59 11.18 1.25
N ASP A 141 -4.30 11.46 1.01
CA ASP A 141 -3.62 12.68 1.48
C ASP A 141 -3.98 13.95 0.69
N PHE A 142 -4.78 13.87 -0.38
CA PHE A 142 -5.05 14.98 -1.27
C PHE A 142 -6.54 15.12 -1.59
N GLY A 143 -7.18 16.09 -0.93
CA GLY A 143 -8.53 16.54 -1.30
C GLY A 143 -8.55 17.32 -2.63
N GLU A 144 -9.72 17.67 -3.10
CA GLU A 144 -9.88 18.46 -4.33
C GLU A 144 -9.25 19.86 -4.23
N GLU A 145 -9.20 20.43 -3.03
CA GLU A 145 -8.51 21.70 -2.78
C GLU A 145 -7.00 21.54 -2.91
N ASP A 146 -6.44 20.46 -2.38
CA ASP A 146 -5.02 20.14 -2.50
C ASP A 146 -4.62 19.95 -3.96
N LYS A 147 -5.41 19.24 -4.75
CA LYS A 147 -5.18 19.06 -6.19
C LYS A 147 -5.14 20.41 -6.91
N ARG A 148 -6.10 21.31 -6.65
CA ARG A 148 -6.10 22.66 -7.21
C ARG A 148 -4.85 23.47 -6.84
N ASN A 149 -4.39 23.33 -5.59
CA ASN A 149 -3.17 23.99 -5.13
C ASN A 149 -1.92 23.39 -5.76
N LEU A 150 -1.88 22.08 -6.01
CA LEU A 150 -0.78 21.39 -6.64
C LEU A 150 -0.61 21.74 -8.12
N LEU A 151 -1.70 22.03 -8.85
CA LEU A 151 -1.65 22.48 -10.24
C LEU A 151 -0.84 23.77 -10.44
N LYS A 152 -0.56 24.55 -9.38
CA LYS A 152 0.38 25.67 -9.43
C LYS A 152 1.84 25.22 -9.59
N TYR A 153 2.15 23.97 -9.33
CA TYR A 153 3.50 23.41 -9.29
C TYR A 153 3.71 22.25 -10.26
N CYS A 154 2.68 21.79 -10.94
CA CYS A 154 2.78 20.73 -11.96
C CYS A 154 1.89 21.08 -13.18
N GLY A 155 2.21 20.49 -14.33
CA GLY A 155 1.44 20.74 -15.56
C GLY A 155 0.09 20.02 -15.55
N ASP A 156 0.05 18.77 -15.08
CA ASP A 156 -1.14 17.92 -15.01
C ASP A 156 -1.08 17.00 -13.79
N ILE A 157 -2.25 16.54 -13.31
CA ILE A 157 -2.35 15.55 -12.24
C ILE A 157 -3.17 14.37 -12.75
N LYS A 158 -2.58 13.18 -12.69
CA LYS A 158 -3.27 11.94 -13.05
C LYS A 158 -3.39 11.01 -11.85
N VAL A 159 -4.60 10.54 -11.60
CA VAL A 159 -4.88 9.54 -10.59
C VAL A 159 -4.95 8.17 -11.26
N LEU A 160 -4.05 7.27 -10.90
CA LEU A 160 -4.03 5.92 -11.42
C LEU A 160 -4.72 4.95 -10.45
N PRO A 161 -5.52 4.00 -10.99
CA PRO A 161 -6.18 2.99 -10.18
C PRO A 161 -5.16 2.03 -9.54
N ALA A 162 -5.56 1.42 -8.44
CA ALA A 162 -4.78 0.36 -7.81
C ALA A 162 -4.69 -0.87 -8.74
N LYS A 163 -3.50 -1.14 -9.29
CA LYS A 163 -3.26 -2.20 -10.30
C LYS A 163 -3.04 -3.60 -9.73
N ALA A 164 -3.24 -3.82 -8.44
CA ALA A 164 -3.01 -5.13 -7.84
C ALA A 164 -4.31 -5.79 -7.40
N ALA A 165 -4.52 -7.01 -7.84
CA ALA A 165 -5.51 -7.92 -7.25
C ALA A 165 -5.17 -8.26 -5.77
N THR A 166 -3.91 -8.03 -5.35
CA THR A 166 -3.42 -8.33 -4.00
C THR A 166 -2.56 -7.16 -3.51
N THR A 167 -3.07 -6.36 -2.60
CA THR A 167 -2.30 -5.30 -1.93
C THR A 167 -1.39 -5.89 -0.85
N THR A 168 -0.38 -5.14 -0.40
CA THR A 168 0.46 -5.49 0.76
C THR A 168 -0.40 -5.87 1.97
N THR A 169 -1.44 -5.09 2.27
CA THR A 169 -2.38 -5.36 3.36
C THR A 169 -3.13 -6.67 3.17
N ALA A 170 -3.54 -7.00 1.94
CA ALA A 170 -4.21 -8.27 1.64
C ALA A 170 -3.26 -9.47 1.78
N LYS A 171 -1.99 -9.33 1.36
CA LYS A 171 -0.96 -10.37 1.56
C LYS A 171 -0.71 -10.62 3.05
N LEU A 172 -0.54 -9.56 3.83
CA LEU A 172 -0.35 -9.67 5.28
C LEU A 172 -1.54 -10.29 5.97
N ARG A 173 -2.77 -9.86 5.65
CA ARG A 173 -3.99 -10.46 6.21
C ARG A 173 -4.04 -11.95 5.91
N ARG A 174 -3.68 -12.38 4.69
CA ARG A 174 -3.65 -13.79 4.30
C ARG A 174 -2.61 -14.59 5.10
N LEU A 175 -1.42 -14.03 5.31
CA LEU A 175 -0.38 -14.65 6.14
C LEU A 175 -0.81 -14.74 7.61
N MET A 176 -1.42 -13.69 8.15
CA MET A 176 -1.93 -13.68 9.53
C MET A 176 -3.05 -14.70 9.75
N ILE A 177 -4.02 -14.77 8.84
CA ILE A 177 -5.12 -15.75 8.92
C ILE A 177 -4.55 -17.16 8.85
N GLY A 178 -3.71 -17.47 7.88
CA GLY A 178 -3.07 -18.79 7.76
C GLY A 178 -2.22 -19.16 8.97
N GLY A 179 -1.51 -18.19 9.57
CA GLY A 179 -0.75 -18.40 10.80
C GLY A 179 -1.64 -18.68 12.02
N VAL A 180 -2.77 -17.99 12.14
CA VAL A 180 -3.75 -18.21 13.23
C VAL A 180 -4.44 -19.57 13.09
N GLU A 181 -4.81 -19.97 11.86
CA GLU A 181 -5.39 -21.29 11.60
C GLU A 181 -4.41 -22.41 11.98
N GLN A 182 -3.14 -22.33 11.55
CA GLN A 182 -2.11 -23.30 11.90
C GLN A 182 -1.85 -23.36 13.42
N LEU A 183 -1.86 -22.22 14.10
CA LEU A 183 -1.72 -22.17 15.56
C LEU A 183 -2.93 -22.79 16.26
N GLY A 184 -4.13 -22.50 15.77
CA GLY A 184 -5.37 -23.08 16.28
C GLY A 184 -5.38 -24.61 16.17
N ASP A 185 -4.92 -25.16 15.05
CA ASP A 185 -4.83 -26.61 14.86
C ASP A 185 -3.77 -27.25 15.76
N LYS A 186 -2.62 -26.60 15.96
CA LYS A 186 -1.60 -27.05 16.91
C LYS A 186 -2.10 -27.03 18.35
N ILE A 187 -2.84 -25.99 18.75
CA ILE A 187 -3.44 -25.90 20.07
C ILE A 187 -4.47 -27.02 20.28
N LYS A 188 -5.34 -27.29 19.27
CA LYS A 188 -6.29 -28.43 19.33
C LYS A 188 -5.59 -29.76 19.49
N LEU A 189 -4.48 -29.99 18.76
CA LEU A 189 -3.68 -31.19 18.87
C LEU A 189 -3.13 -31.38 20.30
N VAL A 190 -2.52 -30.34 20.86
CA VAL A 190 -1.99 -30.37 22.23
C VAL A 190 -3.07 -30.57 23.27
N ILE A 191 -4.24 -29.93 23.12
CA ILE A 191 -5.39 -30.14 24.03
C ILE A 191 -5.90 -31.56 23.94
N ASN A 192 -6.06 -32.12 22.74
CA ASN A 192 -6.52 -33.48 22.55
C ASN A 192 -5.52 -34.49 23.11
N GLU A 193 -4.21 -34.27 22.95
CA GLU A 193 -3.16 -35.10 23.51
C GLU A 193 -3.18 -35.07 25.06
N PHE A 194 -3.39 -33.87 25.64
CA PHE A 194 -3.52 -33.71 27.10
C PHE A 194 -4.80 -34.31 27.65
N LEU A 195 -5.95 -34.13 26.98
CA LEU A 195 -7.24 -34.68 27.41
C LEU A 195 -7.36 -36.20 27.12
N GLY A 196 -6.73 -36.68 26.03
CA GLY A 196 -6.67 -38.12 25.70
C GLY A 196 -5.78 -38.93 26.65
N GLY A 197 -4.91 -38.26 27.42
CA GLY A 197 -4.15 -38.90 28.52
C GLY A 197 -4.87 -38.92 29.88
N ILE A 198 -6.07 -38.36 29.98
CA ILE A 198 -6.92 -38.42 31.16
C ILE A 198 -8.00 -39.47 30.92
N ASP A 199 -7.72 -40.72 31.27
CA ASP A 199 -8.75 -41.76 31.36
C ASP A 199 -9.76 -41.30 32.41
N TYR A 200 -10.92 -40.87 31.98
CA TYR A 200 -12.08 -40.71 32.80
C TYR A 200 -12.57 -42.12 33.16
N GLU A 201 -12.05 -42.72 34.23
CA GLU A 201 -12.74 -43.83 34.87
C GLU A 201 -14.15 -43.35 35.26
N SER A 202 -15.10 -43.89 34.52
CA SER A 202 -16.52 -43.65 34.72
C SER A 202 -16.96 -44.27 36.04
N GLY A 203 -16.82 -43.52 37.11
CA GLY A 203 -17.49 -43.80 38.37
C GLY A 203 -18.78 -43.01 38.46
N ASN A 204 -19.85 -43.54 37.92
CA ASN A 204 -21.18 -43.29 38.51
C ASN A 204 -22.23 -44.26 38.01
N SER A 205 -22.37 -45.33 38.75
CA SER A 205 -23.63 -46.10 38.85
C SER A 205 -24.53 -45.35 39.81
N LEU A 206 -25.57 -44.73 39.37
CA LEU A 206 -26.70 -44.32 40.16
C LEU A 206 -28.00 -44.74 39.48
N HIS A 207 -28.64 -45.57 40.20
CA HIS A 207 -29.93 -46.31 40.10
C HIS A 207 -31.04 -45.57 39.33
N THR A 208 -31.67 -46.42 38.57
CA THR A 208 -33.01 -46.41 38.01
C THR A 208 -34.07 -45.86 38.92
N GLY A 209 -34.88 -44.97 38.44
CA GLY A 209 -36.19 -44.63 38.92
C GLY A 209 -37.17 -44.54 37.77
N ASN A 210 -37.96 -45.54 37.61
CA ASN A 210 -39.05 -45.74 36.68
C ASN A 210 -40.20 -44.76 37.00
N SER A 211 -40.71 -43.99 36.07
CA SER A 211 -42.13 -43.61 36.08
C SER A 211 -42.57 -43.20 34.69
N GLN A 212 -43.59 -43.88 34.28
CA GLN A 212 -44.39 -43.74 33.08
C GLN A 212 -45.14 -42.41 33.01
N GLY A 213 -45.39 -41.96 31.78
CA GLY A 213 -46.70 -41.44 31.48
C GLY A 213 -46.78 -40.02 30.92
N ALA A 214 -47.38 -39.99 29.80
CA ALA A 214 -48.31 -39.00 29.26
C ALA A 214 -47.85 -38.12 28.09
N SER A 215 -48.41 -38.55 27.01
CA SER A 215 -48.75 -37.81 25.77
C SER A 215 -49.24 -36.37 25.96
N GLY A 216 -48.84 -35.51 25.07
CA GLY A 216 -49.39 -34.15 24.93
C GLY A 216 -49.02 -33.52 23.59
N VAL A 217 -49.89 -33.71 22.69
CA VAL A 217 -50.21 -33.12 21.39
C VAL A 217 -49.89 -31.63 21.27
N LEU A 218 -49.41 -31.26 20.07
CA LEU A 218 -49.31 -29.95 19.47
C LEU A 218 -50.56 -29.04 19.58
N PRO A 219 -50.45 -27.72 19.33
CA PRO A 219 -50.87 -27.29 18.04
C PRO A 219 -50.02 -26.17 17.38
N LYS A 220 -50.14 -26.17 16.06
CA LYS A 220 -49.76 -25.15 15.09
C LYS A 220 -50.65 -23.92 15.19
N GLY A 221 -50.13 -22.76 14.92
CA GLY A 221 -50.87 -21.54 14.57
C GLY A 221 -49.91 -20.54 13.94
N LYS A 222 -49.92 -20.36 12.76
CA LYS A 222 -50.52 -19.64 11.65
C LYS A 222 -50.58 -18.11 11.87
N THR A 223 -49.89 -17.42 10.98
CA THR A 223 -50.32 -16.31 10.11
C THR A 223 -50.53 -14.92 10.71
N GLY A 224 -50.03 -13.96 9.91
CA GLY A 224 -50.54 -12.60 9.85
C GLY A 224 -49.43 -11.57 9.62
N ARG A 225 -49.11 -11.25 8.42
CA ARG A 225 -49.66 -10.26 7.48
C ARG A 225 -49.24 -8.82 7.80
N ALA A 226 -48.47 -8.34 6.87
CA ALA A 226 -48.26 -6.99 6.35
C ALA A 226 -49.11 -5.83 6.90
N LEU A 227 -48.46 -4.67 7.00
CA LEU A 227 -49.06 -3.43 6.54
C LEU A 227 -48.04 -2.32 6.25
N ARG A 228 -48.26 -1.65 5.15
CA ARG A 228 -47.62 -0.49 4.53
C ARG A 228 -48.02 0.80 5.28
N SER A 229 -47.16 1.83 5.14
CA SER A 229 -47.53 3.22 4.81
C SER A 229 -46.23 4.03 4.80
N ARG A 230 -45.72 4.62 3.74
CA ARG A 230 -46.17 5.80 2.97
C ARG A 230 -46.48 7.02 3.84
N THR A 231 -45.60 8.01 3.74
CA THR A 231 -45.83 9.46 3.53
C THR A 231 -44.47 10.11 3.28
N LYS A 232 -44.20 10.72 2.24
CA LYS A 232 -44.30 11.97 1.47
C LYS A 232 -44.44 13.20 2.34
N HIS A 233 -43.56 14.17 2.18
CA HIS A 233 -43.65 15.62 1.85
C HIS A 233 -42.38 16.30 2.34
N SER A 234 -41.60 16.91 1.48
CA SER A 234 -41.66 18.26 0.88
C SER A 234 -41.36 19.40 1.84
N ARG A 235 -40.18 19.92 1.76
CA ARG A 235 -39.83 21.27 1.32
C ARG A 235 -38.34 21.40 1.17
#